data_edc2b3708f63234e047676c0543d3810
#
_entry.id   edc2b3708f63234e047676c0543d3810
#
_cell.length_a   1.000
_cell.length_b   1.000
_cell.length_c   1.000
_cell.angle_alpha   90.00
_cell.angle_beta   90.00
_cell.angle_gamma   90.00
#
_symmetry.space_group_name_H-M   'P 1'
#
loop_
_entity.id
_entity.type
_entity.pdbx_description
1 polymer ?
#
loop_
_entity_poly.entity_id
_entity_poly.type
_entity_poly.pdbx_seq_one_letter_code
_entity_poly.pdbx_strand_id
1 'polypeptide(L)'
;QLMIGHIIRFNPAIQSLKQRLMNGDLGHIFQIFCRRIGPFPARIRDVGVVVDLAPHDVDIMRFLTGLDPVRVYAETEQRIHTEHEDLMFGLLRFPGKLTGALELNWLTPKKIRETLVIGEKGLFHVDDLTQDLFFYENAQASGDLWSPLKALRGVSEGSMTRFELQRQEPLKAELHAFIQAVKNETPV
;
A
#
# COMPACT_ATOMS: atom_id res chain seq x y z
N GLN A 1 6.72 -17.83 -21.83
CA GLN A 1 5.87 -17.08 -20.89
C GLN A 1 6.47 -15.69 -20.63
N LEU A 2 5.65 -14.74 -20.27
CA LEU A 2 6.03 -13.36 -19.93
C LEU A 2 5.37 -13.01 -18.61
N MET A 3 6.12 -12.39 -17.69
CA MET A 3 5.63 -11.84 -16.43
C MET A 3 6.04 -10.36 -16.33
N ILE A 4 5.13 -9.53 -15.86
CA ILE A 4 5.47 -8.14 -15.49
C ILE A 4 6.01 -8.17 -14.07
N GLY A 5 7.15 -7.48 -13.85
CA GLY A 5 7.86 -7.46 -12.57
C GLY A 5 7.17 -6.59 -11.51
N HIS A 6 6.10 -7.08 -10.91
CA HIS A 6 5.44 -6.44 -9.77
C HIS A 6 6.05 -6.91 -8.44
N ILE A 7 7.33 -6.58 -8.26
CA ILE A 7 8.18 -7.05 -7.15
C ILE A 7 7.55 -6.88 -5.76
N ILE A 8 6.78 -5.81 -5.53
CA ILE A 8 6.20 -5.51 -4.21
C ILE A 8 5.16 -6.54 -3.80
N ARG A 9 4.49 -7.19 -4.74
CA ARG A 9 3.59 -8.32 -4.44
C ARG A 9 4.28 -9.47 -3.71
N PHE A 10 5.62 -9.59 -3.85
CA PHE A 10 6.43 -10.63 -3.23
C PHE A 10 7.05 -10.20 -1.88
N ASN A 11 6.75 -8.99 -1.41
CA ASN A 11 7.11 -8.55 -0.06
C ASN A 11 6.29 -9.35 0.97
N PRO A 12 6.92 -10.00 1.97
CA PRO A 12 6.22 -10.83 2.96
C PRO A 12 5.13 -10.09 3.73
N ALA A 13 5.34 -8.80 4.02
CA ALA A 13 4.34 -7.99 4.71
C ALA A 13 3.10 -7.74 3.84
N ILE A 14 3.28 -7.49 2.55
CA ILE A 14 2.19 -7.35 1.58
C ILE A 14 1.45 -8.67 1.37
N GLN A 15 2.15 -9.80 1.29
CA GLN A 15 1.54 -11.11 1.20
C GLN A 15 0.70 -11.43 2.46
N SER A 16 1.26 -11.18 3.64
CA SER A 16 0.54 -11.38 4.91
C SER A 16 -0.67 -10.46 5.01
N LEU A 17 -0.54 -9.19 4.61
CA LEU A 17 -1.66 -8.24 4.56
C LEU A 17 -2.76 -8.76 3.62
N LYS A 18 -2.41 -9.18 2.39
CA LYS A 18 -3.39 -9.75 1.45
C LYS A 18 -4.17 -10.90 2.05
N GLN A 19 -3.48 -11.86 2.68
CA GLN A 19 -4.11 -13.01 3.32
C GLN A 19 -5.08 -12.58 4.42
N ARG A 20 -4.69 -11.60 5.26
CA ARG A 20 -5.53 -11.08 6.34
C ARG A 20 -6.77 -10.36 5.83
N LEU A 21 -6.63 -9.57 4.77
CA LEU A 21 -7.78 -8.93 4.13
C LEU A 21 -8.76 -9.97 3.56
N MET A 22 -8.25 -11.04 2.95
CA MET A 22 -9.07 -12.15 2.45
C MET A 22 -9.77 -12.91 3.58
N ASN A 23 -9.15 -13.04 4.75
CA ASN A 23 -9.76 -13.64 5.94
C ASN A 23 -10.81 -12.73 6.61
N GLY A 24 -10.95 -11.47 6.17
CA GLY A 24 -11.88 -10.51 6.74
C GLY A 24 -11.42 -9.88 8.06
N ASP A 25 -10.10 -9.91 8.35
CA ASP A 25 -9.54 -9.37 9.60
C ASP A 25 -9.82 -7.87 9.76
N LEU A 26 -9.98 -7.14 8.64
CA LEU A 26 -10.26 -5.69 8.64
C LEU A 26 -11.75 -5.34 8.49
N GLY A 27 -12.60 -6.28 8.06
CA GLY A 27 -13.96 -5.99 7.62
C GLY A 27 -13.98 -5.27 6.26
N HIS A 28 -14.95 -4.36 6.05
CA HIS A 28 -14.97 -3.54 4.84
C HIS A 28 -13.79 -2.57 4.82
N ILE A 29 -13.11 -2.50 3.67
CA ILE A 29 -12.02 -1.56 3.44
C ILE A 29 -12.62 -0.22 3.03
N PHE A 30 -12.24 0.86 3.72
CA PHE A 30 -12.68 2.22 3.44
C PHE A 30 -11.69 2.97 2.56
N GLN A 31 -10.40 2.80 2.88
CA GLN A 31 -9.31 3.54 2.25
C GLN A 31 -8.03 2.72 2.18
N ILE A 32 -7.28 2.92 1.09
CA ILE A 32 -5.88 2.51 0.97
C ILE A 32 -5.05 3.75 0.69
N PHE A 33 -3.98 3.95 1.45
CA PHE A 33 -3.03 5.01 1.23
C PHE A 33 -1.64 4.42 1.01
N CYS A 34 -1.00 4.78 -0.11
CA CYS A 34 0.38 4.41 -0.39
C CYS A 34 1.24 5.66 -0.42
N ARG A 35 2.35 5.62 0.31
CA ARG A 35 3.37 6.65 0.33
C ARG A 35 4.69 6.08 -0.14
N ARG A 36 5.24 6.68 -1.20
CA ARG A 36 6.52 6.29 -1.78
C ARG A 36 7.35 7.53 -2.07
N ILE A 37 8.08 7.96 -1.05
CA ILE A 37 8.86 9.20 -1.06
C ILE A 37 10.32 8.93 -0.72
N GLY A 38 11.22 9.79 -1.19
CA GLY A 38 12.64 9.63 -0.93
C GLY A 38 13.51 10.67 -1.63
N PRO A 39 14.83 10.53 -1.51
CA PRO A 39 15.75 11.39 -2.22
C PRO A 39 15.74 11.10 -3.72
N PHE A 40 16.07 12.11 -4.50
CA PHE A 40 16.18 12.04 -5.96
C PHE A 40 17.15 10.93 -6.40
N PRO A 41 16.70 9.96 -7.23
CA PRO A 41 17.55 8.86 -7.69
C PRO A 41 18.37 9.29 -8.90
N ALA A 42 19.63 9.68 -8.73
CA ALA A 42 20.51 10.19 -9.78
C ALA A 42 20.64 9.26 -11.02
N ARG A 43 20.28 7.99 -10.90
CA ARG A 43 20.31 6.99 -11.99
C ARG A 43 19.11 7.08 -12.95
N ILE A 44 17.99 7.68 -12.50
CA ILE A 44 16.74 7.80 -13.29
C ILE A 44 16.70 9.21 -13.86
N ARG A 45 16.70 9.32 -15.18
CA ARG A 45 16.72 10.61 -15.89
C ARG A 45 15.71 10.72 -17.01
N ASP A 46 15.11 9.62 -17.40
CA ASP A 46 14.27 9.45 -18.58
C ASP A 46 12.77 9.39 -18.27
N VAL A 47 12.39 9.37 -16.99
CA VAL A 47 11.00 9.33 -16.53
C VAL A 47 10.82 10.08 -15.22
N GLY A 48 9.59 10.50 -14.91
CA GLY A 48 9.20 11.11 -13.64
C GLY A 48 8.65 10.08 -12.63
N VAL A 49 8.24 10.60 -11.47
CA VAL A 49 7.70 9.78 -10.36
C VAL A 49 6.43 9.04 -10.75
N VAL A 50 5.65 9.56 -11.69
CA VAL A 50 4.41 8.91 -12.15
C VAL A 50 4.73 7.60 -12.85
N VAL A 51 5.71 7.60 -13.73
CA VAL A 51 6.08 6.38 -14.50
C VAL A 51 6.94 5.43 -13.67
N ASP A 52 7.85 5.94 -12.83
CA ASP A 52 8.74 5.10 -12.01
C ASP A 52 8.07 4.52 -10.77
N LEU A 53 7.20 5.30 -10.09
CA LEU A 53 6.68 4.92 -8.76
C LEU A 53 5.20 4.53 -8.75
N ALA A 54 4.32 5.27 -9.44
CA ALA A 54 2.89 5.04 -9.36
C ALA A 54 2.44 3.63 -9.81
N PRO A 55 3.05 2.99 -10.83
CA PRO A 55 2.63 1.64 -11.22
C PRO A 55 2.75 0.62 -10.09
N HIS A 56 3.76 0.75 -9.22
CA HIS A 56 3.93 -0.12 -8.07
C HIS A 56 2.78 0.02 -7.06
N ASP A 57 2.40 1.26 -6.74
CA ASP A 57 1.41 1.51 -5.70
C ASP A 57 -0.02 1.29 -6.20
N VAL A 58 -0.31 1.62 -7.46
CA VAL A 58 -1.57 1.27 -8.11
C VAL A 58 -1.73 -0.26 -8.20
N ASP A 59 -0.65 -0.96 -8.54
CA ASP A 59 -0.64 -2.42 -8.59
C ASP A 59 -0.93 -3.03 -7.21
N ILE A 60 -0.31 -2.53 -6.14
CA ILE A 60 -0.57 -2.99 -4.78
C ILE A 60 -2.03 -2.76 -4.36
N MET A 61 -2.60 -1.60 -4.68
CA MET A 61 -4.02 -1.35 -4.40
C MET A 61 -4.92 -2.37 -5.12
N ARG A 62 -4.65 -2.64 -6.40
CA ARG A 62 -5.38 -3.67 -7.19
C ARG A 62 -5.15 -5.07 -6.64
N PHE A 63 -3.92 -5.42 -6.29
CA PHE A 63 -3.57 -6.71 -5.72
C PHE A 63 -4.29 -6.96 -4.39
N LEU A 64 -4.28 -5.99 -3.48
CA LEU A 64 -4.90 -6.13 -2.17
C LEU A 64 -6.42 -6.25 -2.25
N THR A 65 -7.07 -5.47 -3.12
CA THR A 65 -8.53 -5.40 -3.20
C THR A 65 -9.16 -6.35 -4.23
N GLY A 66 -8.42 -6.73 -5.26
CA GLY A 66 -8.96 -7.42 -6.43
C GLY A 66 -9.84 -6.53 -7.32
N LEU A 67 -9.77 -5.20 -7.16
CA LEU A 67 -10.60 -4.23 -7.87
C LEU A 67 -9.75 -3.31 -8.76
N ASP A 68 -10.34 -2.84 -9.85
CA ASP A 68 -9.77 -1.80 -10.71
C ASP A 68 -10.32 -0.42 -10.34
N PRO A 69 -9.49 0.65 -10.37
CA PRO A 69 -9.97 2.00 -10.16
C PRO A 69 -10.87 2.45 -11.32
N VAL A 70 -11.97 3.13 -10.99
CA VAL A 70 -12.95 3.62 -11.97
C VAL A 70 -12.82 5.12 -12.25
N ARG A 71 -12.09 5.85 -11.42
CA ARG A 71 -11.80 7.27 -11.60
C ARG A 71 -10.50 7.63 -10.91
N VAL A 72 -9.72 8.51 -11.55
CA VAL A 72 -8.45 9.04 -11.04
C VAL A 72 -8.50 10.56 -11.09
N TYR A 73 -7.96 11.19 -10.05
CA TYR A 73 -7.57 12.59 -10.01
C TYR A 73 -6.14 12.67 -9.49
N ALA A 74 -5.30 13.48 -10.12
CA ALA A 74 -3.92 13.64 -9.69
C ALA A 74 -3.42 15.06 -9.97
N GLU A 75 -2.54 15.54 -9.08
CA GLU A 75 -1.74 16.74 -9.26
C GLU A 75 -0.28 16.35 -9.30
N THR A 76 0.45 16.91 -10.23
CA THR A 76 1.89 16.67 -10.41
C THR A 76 2.64 17.98 -10.46
N GLU A 77 3.88 17.97 -9.96
CA GLU A 77 4.76 19.13 -9.96
C GLU A 77 6.19 18.73 -10.32
N GLN A 78 6.89 19.68 -10.91
CA GLN A 78 8.31 19.58 -11.22
C GLN A 78 9.05 20.62 -10.40
N ARG A 79 9.94 20.20 -9.49
CA ARG A 79 10.63 21.08 -8.56
C ARG A 79 12.16 21.04 -8.70
N ILE A 80 12.73 19.85 -8.83
CA ILE A 80 14.18 19.61 -8.91
C ILE A 80 14.55 18.98 -10.25
N HIS A 81 13.74 18.04 -10.76
CA HIS A 81 13.98 17.39 -12.04
C HIS A 81 13.89 18.40 -13.19
N THR A 82 14.76 18.28 -14.20
CA THR A 82 14.83 19.26 -15.30
C THR A 82 13.77 19.05 -16.39
N GLU A 83 13.23 17.83 -16.52
CA GLU A 83 12.36 17.45 -17.65
C GLU A 83 11.06 16.75 -17.24
N HIS A 84 11.03 16.09 -16.06
CA HIS A 84 9.91 15.29 -15.62
C HIS A 84 9.41 15.70 -14.24
N GLU A 85 8.20 15.29 -13.92
CA GLU A 85 7.60 15.51 -12.60
C GLU A 85 8.35 14.71 -11.51
N ASP A 86 8.58 15.33 -10.37
CA ASP A 86 9.24 14.76 -9.20
C ASP A 86 8.36 14.73 -7.95
N LEU A 87 7.10 15.13 -8.10
CA LEU A 87 6.06 15.07 -7.08
C LEU A 87 4.71 14.73 -7.71
N MET A 88 3.96 13.84 -7.06
CA MET A 88 2.59 13.50 -7.40
C MET A 88 1.76 13.26 -6.14
N PHE A 89 0.55 13.85 -6.10
CA PHE A 89 -0.55 13.42 -5.23
C PHE A 89 -1.68 12.89 -6.08
N GLY A 90 -2.19 11.72 -5.74
CA GLY A 90 -3.24 11.05 -6.50
C GLY A 90 -4.38 10.54 -5.64
N LEU A 91 -5.61 10.60 -6.19
CA LEU A 91 -6.81 10.01 -5.61
C LEU A 91 -7.42 9.03 -6.62
N LEU A 92 -7.69 7.82 -6.17
CA LEU A 92 -8.32 6.76 -6.96
C LEU A 92 -9.66 6.38 -6.36
N ARG A 93 -10.69 6.30 -7.17
CA ARG A 93 -11.98 5.76 -6.77
C ARG A 93 -12.13 4.34 -7.28
N PHE A 94 -12.41 3.44 -6.37
CA PHE A 94 -12.75 2.04 -6.67
C PHE A 94 -14.27 1.80 -6.54
N PRO A 95 -14.79 0.69 -7.08
CA PRO A 95 -16.14 0.24 -6.79
C PRO A 95 -16.39 0.09 -5.27
N GLY A 96 -17.65 0.11 -4.84
CA GLY A 96 -18.00 -0.13 -3.44
C GLY A 96 -17.61 0.97 -2.45
N LYS A 97 -17.39 2.21 -2.92
CA LYS A 97 -17.02 3.38 -2.11
C LYS A 97 -15.58 3.38 -1.58
N LEU A 98 -14.74 2.41 -1.91
CA LEU A 98 -13.33 2.40 -1.57
C LEU A 98 -12.59 3.55 -2.25
N THR A 99 -11.72 4.22 -1.52
CA THR A 99 -10.86 5.31 -2.00
C THR A 99 -9.39 4.94 -1.81
N GLY A 100 -8.60 5.10 -2.88
CA GLY A 100 -7.14 5.04 -2.85
C GLY A 100 -6.54 6.44 -2.81
N ALA A 101 -5.42 6.61 -2.14
CA ALA A 101 -4.63 7.83 -2.18
C ALA A 101 -3.14 7.50 -2.35
N LEU A 102 -2.45 8.33 -3.15
CA LEU A 102 -1.03 8.19 -3.47
C LEU A 102 -0.28 9.45 -3.10
N GLU A 103 0.88 9.29 -2.47
CA GLU A 103 1.87 10.34 -2.26
C GLU A 103 3.23 9.84 -2.78
N LEU A 104 3.69 10.44 -3.89
CA LEU A 104 4.93 10.04 -4.56
C LEU A 104 5.83 11.26 -4.70
N ASN A 105 7.10 11.16 -4.28
CA ASN A 105 8.06 12.21 -4.60
C ASN A 105 9.52 11.76 -4.47
N TRP A 106 10.39 12.54 -5.09
CA TRP A 106 11.85 12.46 -4.97
C TRP A 106 12.44 13.68 -4.26
N LEU A 107 11.66 14.35 -3.40
CA LEU A 107 11.99 15.62 -2.77
C LEU A 107 12.37 15.51 -1.29
N THR A 108 12.23 14.32 -0.69
CA THR A 108 12.46 14.12 0.74
C THR A 108 13.81 13.46 1.01
N PRO A 109 14.54 13.88 2.05
CA PRO A 109 15.84 13.29 2.38
C PRO A 109 15.73 11.87 2.96
N LYS A 110 14.59 11.53 3.54
CA LYS A 110 14.32 10.21 4.11
C LYS A 110 13.49 9.38 3.14
N LYS A 111 13.96 8.15 2.87
CA LYS A 111 13.19 7.17 2.09
C LYS A 111 12.08 6.58 2.97
N ILE A 112 10.83 6.69 2.51
CA ILE A 112 9.65 6.12 3.16
C ILE A 112 8.88 5.34 2.09
N ARG A 113 8.47 4.11 2.42
CA ARG A 113 7.65 3.26 1.57
C ARG A 113 6.67 2.53 2.46
N GLU A 114 5.44 3.00 2.47
CA GLU A 114 4.42 2.46 3.37
C GLU A 114 3.07 2.34 2.68
N THR A 115 2.32 1.35 3.14
CA THR A 115 0.95 1.10 2.72
C THR A 115 0.06 1.03 3.96
N LEU A 116 -0.96 1.89 4.01
CA LEU A 116 -1.97 1.92 5.05
C LEU A 116 -3.30 1.43 4.49
N VAL A 117 -3.96 0.49 5.17
CA VAL A 117 -5.29 0.01 4.79
C VAL A 117 -6.23 0.20 5.97
N ILE A 118 -7.20 1.08 5.80
CA ILE A 118 -8.17 1.48 6.82
C ILE A 118 -9.50 0.80 6.55
N GLY A 119 -10.10 0.21 7.57
CA GLY A 119 -11.40 -0.45 7.47
C GLY A 119 -12.19 -0.44 8.78
N GLU A 120 -13.24 -1.24 8.82
CA GLU A 120 -14.20 -1.26 9.94
C GLU A 120 -13.56 -1.60 11.28
N LYS A 121 -12.59 -2.53 11.30
CA LYS A 121 -12.02 -3.06 12.54
C LYS A 121 -10.72 -2.38 12.96
N GLY A 122 -10.15 -1.53 12.10
CA GLY A 122 -8.88 -0.87 12.41
C GLY A 122 -8.08 -0.43 11.20
N LEU A 123 -6.78 -0.43 11.37
CA LEU A 123 -5.79 -0.01 10.39
C LEU A 123 -4.68 -1.05 10.29
N PHE A 124 -4.41 -1.56 9.11
CA PHE A 124 -3.14 -2.23 8.80
C PHE A 124 -2.13 -1.22 8.28
N HIS A 125 -0.90 -1.31 8.79
CA HIS A 125 0.24 -0.53 8.33
C HIS A 125 1.38 -1.46 7.93
N VAL A 126 1.82 -1.35 6.68
CA VAL A 126 3.01 -2.02 6.14
C VAL A 126 4.12 -1.01 5.97
N ASP A 127 5.31 -1.31 6.46
CA ASP A 127 6.57 -0.68 6.03
C ASP A 127 7.27 -1.63 5.05
N ASP A 128 7.29 -1.25 3.76
CA ASP A 128 7.89 -2.07 2.71
C ASP A 128 9.40 -2.23 2.86
N LEU A 129 10.09 -1.26 3.48
CA LEU A 129 11.55 -1.26 3.61
C LEU A 129 12.01 -2.24 4.69
N THR A 130 11.29 -2.27 5.82
CA THR A 130 11.59 -3.17 6.94
C THR A 130 10.85 -4.50 6.85
N GLN A 131 9.87 -4.60 5.92
CA GLN A 131 8.96 -5.74 5.78
C GLN A 131 8.17 -6.01 7.07
N ASP A 132 7.79 -4.93 7.76
CA ASP A 132 6.99 -5.02 8.97
C ASP A 132 5.51 -4.83 8.65
N LEU A 133 4.65 -5.56 9.37
CA LEU A 133 3.20 -5.42 9.32
C LEU A 133 2.67 -5.19 10.73
N PHE A 134 1.91 -4.12 10.87
CA PHE A 134 1.22 -3.75 12.10
C PHE A 134 -0.29 -3.74 11.89
N PHE A 135 -1.04 -4.09 12.92
CA PHE A 135 -2.48 -3.88 13.00
C PHE A 135 -2.80 -3.04 14.22
N TYR A 136 -3.49 -1.95 14.01
CA TYR A 136 -4.03 -1.07 15.05
C TYR A 136 -5.53 -1.29 15.10
N GLU A 137 -5.99 -1.89 16.18
CA GLU A 137 -7.40 -2.22 16.39
C GLU A 137 -8.19 -0.99 16.81
N ASN A 138 -9.42 -0.85 16.30
CA ASN A 138 -10.34 0.13 16.84
C ASN A 138 -10.79 -0.32 18.23
N ALA A 139 -10.57 0.49 19.28
CA ALA A 139 -11.10 0.18 20.59
C ALA A 139 -12.63 0.18 20.56
N GLN A 140 -13.23 -0.84 21.16
CA GLN A 140 -14.65 -0.80 21.49
C GLN A 140 -14.84 0.27 22.58
N ALA A 141 -15.80 1.16 22.40
CA ALA A 141 -16.21 2.10 23.44
C ALA A 141 -16.74 1.27 24.63
N SER A 142 -15.85 0.91 25.56
CA SER A 142 -16.19 0.29 26.82
C SER A 142 -17.07 1.25 27.61
N GLY A 143 -18.21 0.74 28.10
CA GLY A 143 -19.29 1.48 28.72
C GLY A 143 -18.87 2.51 29.78
N ASP A 144 -19.79 3.41 30.09
CA ASP A 144 -19.80 4.40 31.17
C ASP A 144 -19.09 5.75 30.96
N LEU A 145 -18.62 6.09 29.82
CA LEU A 145 -18.25 7.47 29.54
C LEU A 145 -19.49 8.27 29.03
N TRP A 146 -19.86 9.27 29.76
CA TRP A 146 -20.85 10.34 29.54
C TRP A 146 -21.71 10.21 28.27
N SER A 147 -23.01 10.00 28.46
CA SER A 147 -23.97 9.71 27.40
C SER A 147 -24.02 10.70 26.19
N PRO A 148 -23.59 11.97 26.27
CA PRO A 148 -23.47 12.85 25.12
C PRO A 148 -22.30 12.48 24.20
N LEU A 149 -21.21 11.86 24.71
CA LEU A 149 -20.07 11.43 23.89
C LEU A 149 -20.32 10.07 23.19
N LYS A 150 -21.34 9.30 23.60
CA LYS A 150 -21.79 8.11 22.87
C LYS A 150 -22.33 8.44 21.47
N ALA A 151 -22.80 9.67 21.26
CA ALA A 151 -23.27 10.15 19.95
C ALA A 151 -22.10 10.44 18.99
N LEU A 152 -20.93 10.77 19.52
CA LEU A 152 -19.67 10.84 18.78
C LEU A 152 -19.07 9.43 18.72
N ARG A 153 -19.53 8.60 17.79
CA ARG A 153 -18.88 7.33 17.48
C ARG A 153 -17.49 7.59 16.88
N GLY A 154 -16.59 8.07 17.73
CA GLY A 154 -15.19 8.24 17.39
C GLY A 154 -14.48 6.89 17.41
N VAL A 155 -13.55 6.71 16.49
CA VAL A 155 -12.56 5.66 16.56
C VAL A 155 -11.59 6.04 17.69
N SER A 156 -11.41 5.15 18.68
CA SER A 156 -10.40 5.30 19.73
C SER A 156 -9.28 4.28 19.54
N GLU A 157 -8.11 4.57 20.08
CA GLU A 157 -6.98 3.65 20.01
C GLU A 157 -7.25 2.40 20.82
N GLY A 158 -7.16 1.25 20.15
CA GLY A 158 -7.20 -0.09 20.73
C GLY A 158 -5.80 -0.67 20.90
N SER A 159 -5.71 -1.99 20.79
CA SER A 159 -4.42 -2.68 20.86
C SER A 159 -3.65 -2.52 19.53
N MET A 160 -2.32 -2.55 19.64
CA MET A 160 -1.43 -2.62 18.48
C MET A 160 -0.75 -3.99 18.46
N THR A 161 -0.85 -4.68 17.33
CA THR A 161 -0.18 -5.95 17.08
C THR A 161 0.85 -5.78 15.98
N ARG A 162 2.11 -6.14 16.24
CA ARG A 162 3.13 -6.35 15.21
C ARG A 162 3.21 -7.83 14.89
N PHE A 163 3.07 -8.17 13.61
CA PHE A 163 3.16 -9.56 13.18
C PHE A 163 4.60 -9.97 12.96
N GLU A 164 4.96 -11.13 13.47
CA GLU A 164 6.25 -11.74 13.15
C GLU A 164 6.20 -12.35 11.76
N LEU A 165 7.08 -11.88 10.86
CA LEU A 165 7.17 -12.31 9.48
C LEU A 165 8.58 -12.78 9.16
N GLN A 166 8.69 -13.86 8.43
CA GLN A 166 9.97 -14.31 7.90
C GLN A 166 10.35 -13.41 6.73
N ARG A 167 11.39 -12.58 6.93
CA ARG A 167 11.90 -11.69 5.90
C ARG A 167 12.52 -12.47 4.75
N GLN A 168 12.27 -12.02 3.54
CA GLN A 168 12.89 -12.56 2.32
C GLN A 168 13.16 -11.45 1.33
N GLU A 169 14.06 -11.70 0.40
CA GLU A 169 14.34 -10.75 -0.68
C GLU A 169 13.26 -10.87 -1.76
N PRO A 170 12.43 -9.82 -1.99
CA PRO A 170 11.27 -9.90 -2.87
C PRO A 170 11.62 -10.25 -4.32
N LEU A 171 12.73 -9.72 -4.86
CA LEU A 171 13.15 -10.02 -6.23
C LEU A 171 13.50 -11.50 -6.40
N LYS A 172 14.17 -12.09 -5.41
CA LYS A 172 14.47 -13.53 -5.43
C LYS A 172 13.20 -14.37 -5.40
N ALA A 173 12.22 -13.97 -4.58
CA ALA A 173 10.91 -14.65 -4.50
C ALA A 173 10.15 -14.55 -5.84
N GLU A 174 10.14 -13.38 -6.46
CA GLU A 174 9.52 -13.13 -7.76
C GLU A 174 10.14 -13.99 -8.87
N LEU A 175 11.48 -13.97 -9.00
CA LEU A 175 12.19 -14.78 -9.99
C LEU A 175 11.96 -16.28 -9.77
N HIS A 176 11.94 -16.72 -8.51
CA HIS A 176 11.64 -18.11 -8.20
C HIS A 176 10.21 -18.50 -8.61
N ALA A 177 9.21 -17.65 -8.33
CA ALA A 177 7.83 -17.87 -8.74
C ALA A 177 7.72 -17.97 -10.28
N PHE A 178 8.38 -17.06 -11.00
CA PHE A 178 8.41 -17.11 -12.47
C PHE A 178 9.02 -18.42 -13.00
N ILE A 179 10.17 -18.83 -12.47
CA ILE A 179 10.83 -20.09 -12.88
C ILE A 179 9.91 -21.29 -12.59
N GLN A 180 9.23 -21.33 -11.45
CA GLN A 180 8.31 -22.41 -11.13
C GLN A 180 7.10 -22.43 -12.08
N ALA A 181 6.53 -21.27 -12.40
CA ALA A 181 5.43 -21.16 -13.35
C ALA A 181 5.83 -21.66 -14.75
N VAL A 182 7.04 -21.31 -15.22
CA VAL A 182 7.57 -21.82 -16.49
C VAL A 182 7.77 -23.34 -16.46
N LYS A 183 8.33 -23.90 -15.36
CA LYS A 183 8.57 -25.34 -15.23
C LYS A 183 7.29 -26.16 -15.16
N ASN A 184 6.26 -25.60 -14.53
CA ASN A 184 4.99 -26.31 -14.29
C ASN A 184 3.92 -25.96 -15.34
N GLU A 185 4.25 -25.13 -16.33
CA GLU A 185 3.33 -24.63 -17.36
C GLU A 185 2.06 -23.97 -16.78
N THR A 186 2.19 -23.32 -15.62
CA THR A 186 1.10 -22.62 -14.93
C THR A 186 1.14 -21.13 -15.22
N PRO A 187 0.01 -20.41 -15.12
CA PRO A 187 0.00 -18.94 -15.10
C PRO A 187 0.86 -18.40 -13.95
N VAL A 188 1.46 -17.22 -14.18
CA VAL A 188 2.25 -16.49 -13.18
C VAL A 188 1.36 -15.53 -12.41
#